data_94351998e76e20fd0a090c293bb39560
#
_entry.id   94351998e76e20fd0a090c293bb39560
#
_cell.length_a   1.000
_cell.length_b   1.000
_cell.length_c   1.000
_cell.angle_alpha   90.00
_cell.angle_beta   90.00
_cell.angle_gamma   90.00
#
_symmetry.space_group_name_H-M   'P 1'
#
loop_
_entity.id
_entity.type
_entity.pdbx_description
1 polymer ?
#
loop_
_entity_poly.entity_id
_entity_poly.type
_entity_poly.pdbx_seq_one_letter_code
_entity_poly.pdbx_strand_id
1 'polypeptide(L)'
;DLLHSVIEMKDRLSKRHNPEVYEESDEMLNPALPSLMENDYEYALWDIFRQCCQGYSQSDLLNGVYALLKKEVGDSYPKTGLAEYFHAMESKTDSEKQDRLNDLAGRYEGRALSLLPAHALLEMEFNENRKEGTSEYFLDLKKRLESHEHERKSYRSGVERLMVADFYGFEYLLNALETKSAWVTVRNGEARLALRNLDKVSVKITRDDEKFYETLVDNPVRSFYAIDTVMFDLPVLDDGGYSIICNDGKDVVGQCHY
;
A
#
# COMPACT_ATOMS: atom_id res chain seq x y z
N ASP A 1 29.05 -10.07 -24.61
CA ASP A 1 27.79 -10.66 -24.99
C ASP A 1 26.73 -10.28 -23.94
N LEU A 2 25.85 -9.35 -24.30
CA LEU A 2 24.97 -8.64 -23.36
C LEU A 2 24.02 -9.62 -22.63
N LEU A 3 23.51 -10.62 -23.35
CA LEU A 3 22.63 -11.66 -22.79
C LEU A 3 23.34 -12.47 -21.70
N HIS A 4 24.62 -12.81 -21.93
CA HIS A 4 25.42 -13.53 -20.95
C HIS A 4 25.65 -12.69 -19.69
N SER A 5 25.93 -11.39 -19.86
CA SER A 5 26.07 -10.45 -18.73
C SER A 5 24.77 -10.27 -17.95
N VAL A 6 23.62 -10.27 -18.62
CA VAL A 6 22.29 -10.17 -17.99
C VAL A 6 21.98 -11.45 -17.21
N ILE A 7 22.28 -12.64 -17.78
CA ILE A 7 22.08 -13.94 -17.11
C ILE A 7 23.02 -14.08 -15.89
N GLU A 8 24.30 -13.68 -16.03
CA GLU A 8 25.23 -13.67 -14.89
C GLU A 8 24.78 -12.70 -13.79
N MET A 9 24.19 -11.56 -14.14
CA MET A 9 23.69 -10.59 -13.19
C MET A 9 22.46 -11.14 -12.46
N LYS A 10 21.54 -11.80 -13.16
CA LYS A 10 20.41 -12.52 -12.58
C LYS A 10 20.88 -13.60 -11.58
N ASP A 11 21.86 -14.41 -11.94
CA ASP A 11 22.45 -15.42 -11.07
C ASP A 11 23.13 -14.83 -9.82
N ARG A 12 23.76 -13.67 -9.94
CA ARG A 12 24.36 -12.97 -8.80
C ARG A 12 23.32 -12.37 -7.86
N LEU A 13 22.25 -11.85 -8.41
CA LEU A 13 21.14 -11.29 -7.62
C LEU A 13 20.35 -12.39 -6.91
N SER A 14 20.03 -13.50 -7.59
CA SER A 14 19.31 -14.64 -7.00
C SER A 14 20.07 -15.34 -5.87
N LYS A 15 21.40 -15.39 -5.93
CA LYS A 15 22.25 -15.99 -4.86
C LYS A 15 22.35 -15.15 -3.58
N ARG A 16 21.93 -13.87 -3.61
CA ARG A 16 21.94 -13.00 -2.44
C ARG A 16 20.63 -13.03 -1.64
N HIS A 17 19.66 -13.81 -2.08
CA HIS A 17 18.28 -13.74 -1.57
C HIS A 17 17.81 -15.00 -0.87
N ASN A 18 17.10 -14.77 0.26
CA ASN A 18 16.39 -15.80 1.00
C ASN A 18 15.00 -16.01 0.36
N PRO A 19 14.68 -17.21 -0.17
CA PRO A 19 13.44 -17.44 -0.91
C PRO A 19 12.14 -17.30 -0.09
N GLU A 20 12.23 -17.31 1.24
CA GLU A 20 11.04 -17.27 2.11
C GLU A 20 10.34 -15.89 2.22
N VAL A 21 10.93 -14.81 1.71
CA VAL A 21 10.36 -13.45 1.80
C VAL A 21 9.59 -13.04 0.53
N TYR A 22 9.62 -13.89 -0.51
CA TYR A 22 9.21 -13.50 -1.87
C TYR A 22 7.73 -13.73 -2.22
N GLU A 23 7.00 -14.57 -1.48
CA GLU A 23 5.65 -14.95 -1.91
C GLU A 23 4.61 -13.84 -1.73
N GLU A 24 4.78 -12.91 -0.79
CA GLU A 24 3.76 -11.88 -0.53
C GLU A 24 3.89 -10.60 -1.37
N SER A 25 5.07 -10.27 -1.89
CA SER A 25 5.28 -9.04 -2.68
C SER A 25 5.07 -9.21 -4.19
N ASP A 26 5.14 -10.44 -4.71
CA ASP A 26 4.96 -10.72 -6.14
C ASP A 26 3.51 -10.60 -6.62
N GLU A 27 2.52 -10.72 -5.73
CA GLU A 27 1.10 -10.59 -6.07
C GLU A 27 0.70 -9.18 -6.51
N MET A 28 1.46 -8.15 -6.13
CA MET A 28 1.19 -6.76 -6.55
C MET A 28 1.77 -6.41 -7.93
N LEU A 29 2.70 -7.20 -8.46
CA LEU A 29 3.30 -6.96 -9.76
C LEU A 29 2.53 -7.75 -10.82
N ASN A 30 1.76 -7.03 -11.59
CA ASN A 30 0.83 -7.44 -12.63
C ASN A 30 1.23 -8.76 -13.36
N PRO A 31 0.50 -9.88 -13.15
CA PRO A 31 0.75 -11.16 -13.82
C PRO A 31 0.61 -11.10 -15.35
N ALA A 32 0.05 -10.01 -15.89
CA ALA A 32 -0.02 -9.78 -17.34
C ALA A 32 1.34 -9.45 -17.96
N LEU A 33 2.35 -8.99 -17.18
CA LEU A 33 3.68 -8.67 -17.72
C LEU A 33 4.28 -9.80 -18.58
N PRO A 34 4.29 -11.09 -18.12
CA PRO A 34 4.83 -12.17 -18.93
C PRO A 34 4.14 -12.33 -20.29
N SER A 35 2.83 -12.10 -20.36
CA SER A 35 2.06 -12.22 -21.62
C SER A 35 2.29 -11.08 -22.60
N LEU A 36 2.96 -10.00 -22.18
CA LEU A 36 3.31 -8.86 -23.01
C LEU A 36 4.74 -8.97 -23.59
N MET A 37 5.55 -9.91 -23.10
CA MET A 37 6.93 -10.09 -23.57
C MET A 37 6.97 -10.77 -24.93
N GLU A 38 7.84 -10.28 -25.82
CA GLU A 38 7.94 -10.78 -27.19
C GLU A 38 9.03 -11.87 -27.33
N ASN A 39 10.02 -11.87 -26.47
CA ASN A 39 11.12 -12.81 -26.50
C ASN A 39 11.81 -13.01 -25.15
N ASP A 40 12.65 -14.04 -25.04
CA ASP A 40 13.34 -14.41 -23.79
C ASP A 40 14.29 -13.31 -23.28
N TYR A 41 14.86 -12.50 -24.17
CA TYR A 41 15.75 -11.42 -23.77
C TYR A 41 14.98 -10.27 -23.11
N GLU A 42 13.85 -9.89 -23.69
CA GLU A 42 12.93 -8.90 -23.11
C GLU A 42 12.44 -9.37 -21.73
N TYR A 43 12.04 -10.64 -21.62
CA TYR A 43 11.64 -11.25 -20.37
C TYR A 43 12.76 -11.16 -19.32
N ALA A 44 13.99 -11.51 -19.68
CA ALA A 44 15.14 -11.45 -18.77
C ALA A 44 15.45 -10.02 -18.29
N LEU A 45 15.33 -9.01 -19.17
CA LEU A 45 15.49 -7.61 -18.80
C LEU A 45 14.40 -7.15 -17.81
N TRP A 46 13.14 -7.51 -18.06
CA TRP A 46 12.04 -7.21 -17.17
C TRP A 46 12.20 -7.86 -15.80
N ASP A 47 12.60 -9.12 -15.75
CA ASP A 47 12.81 -9.83 -14.50
C ASP A 47 13.92 -9.19 -13.65
N ILE A 48 15.05 -8.82 -14.26
CA ILE A 48 16.13 -8.11 -13.59
C ILE A 48 15.68 -6.71 -13.14
N PHE A 49 14.96 -5.99 -13.99
CA PHE A 49 14.45 -4.66 -13.65
C PHE A 49 13.52 -4.72 -12.44
N ARG A 50 12.58 -5.67 -12.41
CA ARG A 50 11.71 -5.91 -11.25
C ARG A 50 12.50 -6.21 -9.97
N GLN A 51 13.51 -7.08 -10.05
CA GLN A 51 14.39 -7.38 -8.90
C GLN A 51 15.13 -6.13 -8.42
N CYS A 52 15.56 -5.25 -9.33
CA CYS A 52 16.15 -3.96 -8.95
C CYS A 52 15.14 -3.05 -8.23
N CYS A 53 13.90 -3.00 -8.70
CA CYS A 53 12.83 -2.20 -8.11
C CYS A 53 12.39 -2.70 -6.72
N GLN A 54 12.70 -3.91 -6.34
CA GLN A 54 12.42 -4.44 -5.00
C GLN A 54 13.45 -4.01 -3.94
N GLY A 55 14.24 -2.97 -4.20
CA GLY A 55 15.18 -2.38 -3.25
C GLY A 55 16.47 -3.17 -3.02
N TYR A 56 16.77 -4.14 -3.89
CA TYR A 56 17.90 -5.04 -3.74
C TYR A 56 19.14 -4.64 -4.53
N SER A 57 19.09 -3.52 -5.23
CA SER A 57 20.21 -3.08 -6.05
C SER A 57 20.65 -1.65 -5.75
N GLN A 58 21.88 -1.35 -6.14
CA GLN A 58 22.38 0.01 -6.17
C GLN A 58 21.64 0.81 -7.25
N SER A 59 21.39 2.09 -7.01
CA SER A 59 20.68 2.97 -7.95
C SER A 59 21.31 3.02 -9.35
N ASP A 60 22.62 2.82 -9.45
CA ASP A 60 23.33 2.80 -10.75
C ASP A 60 22.97 1.55 -11.57
N LEU A 61 22.80 0.40 -10.90
CA LEU A 61 22.35 -0.83 -11.57
C LEU A 61 20.91 -0.70 -12.05
N LEU A 62 20.01 -0.18 -11.21
CA LEU A 62 18.62 0.10 -11.59
C LEU A 62 18.56 1.00 -12.82
N ASN A 63 19.26 2.12 -12.81
CA ASN A 63 19.30 3.06 -13.93
C ASN A 63 19.88 2.43 -15.22
N GLY A 64 20.91 1.61 -15.08
CA GLY A 64 21.52 0.89 -16.20
C GLY A 64 20.56 -0.13 -16.83
N VAL A 65 19.88 -0.93 -16.01
CA VAL A 65 18.90 -1.93 -16.48
C VAL A 65 17.68 -1.23 -17.09
N TYR A 66 17.19 -0.15 -16.46
CA TYR A 66 16.11 0.65 -16.99
C TYR A 66 16.44 1.22 -18.39
N ALA A 67 17.63 1.76 -18.58
CA ALA A 67 18.07 2.29 -19.86
C ALA A 67 18.13 1.21 -20.96
N LEU A 68 18.57 -0.01 -20.61
CA LEU A 68 18.59 -1.16 -21.51
C LEU A 68 17.16 -1.61 -21.87
N LEU A 69 16.29 -1.73 -20.85
CA LEU A 69 14.89 -2.09 -21.06
C LEU A 69 14.17 -1.08 -21.94
N LYS A 70 14.35 0.22 -21.69
CA LYS A 70 13.76 1.28 -22.48
C LYS A 70 14.24 1.27 -23.94
N LYS A 71 15.51 0.92 -24.16
CA LYS A 71 16.05 0.75 -25.52
C LYS A 71 15.43 -0.45 -26.24
N GLU A 72 15.19 -1.55 -25.53
CA GLU A 72 14.62 -2.76 -26.12
C GLU A 72 13.14 -2.58 -26.46
N VAL A 73 12.34 -2.05 -25.51
CA VAL A 73 10.89 -1.90 -25.71
C VAL A 73 10.53 -0.68 -26.60
N GLY A 74 11.44 0.28 -26.77
CA GLY A 74 11.21 1.49 -27.54
C GLY A 74 10.02 2.30 -26.99
N ASP A 75 9.16 2.77 -27.90
CA ASP A 75 7.92 3.50 -27.56
C ASP A 75 6.68 2.60 -27.55
N SER A 76 6.88 1.30 -27.29
CA SER A 76 5.80 0.32 -27.32
C SER A 76 4.90 0.43 -26.07
N TYR A 77 3.67 0.89 -26.24
CA TYR A 77 2.65 0.84 -25.20
C TYR A 77 2.14 -0.60 -25.00
N PRO A 78 1.94 -1.10 -23.76
CA PRO A 78 2.10 -0.39 -22.48
C PRO A 78 3.50 -0.53 -21.85
N LYS A 79 4.42 -1.24 -22.49
CA LYS A 79 5.72 -1.65 -21.93
C LYS A 79 6.56 -0.46 -21.48
N THR A 80 6.68 0.58 -22.31
CA THR A 80 7.42 1.79 -21.96
C THR A 80 6.83 2.46 -20.74
N GLY A 81 5.51 2.61 -20.71
CA GLY A 81 4.83 3.22 -19.56
C GLY A 81 4.97 2.43 -18.27
N LEU A 82 4.94 1.09 -18.34
CA LEU A 82 5.20 0.22 -17.19
C LEU A 82 6.64 0.38 -16.68
N ALA A 83 7.63 0.40 -17.57
CA ALA A 83 9.01 0.62 -17.19
C ALA A 83 9.20 1.98 -16.51
N GLU A 84 8.58 3.03 -17.04
CA GLU A 84 8.60 4.37 -16.47
C GLU A 84 7.90 4.41 -15.09
N TYR A 85 6.76 3.72 -14.93
CA TYR A 85 6.05 3.63 -13.65
C TYR A 85 6.91 2.97 -12.58
N PHE A 86 7.46 1.78 -12.84
CA PHE A 86 8.32 1.11 -11.87
C PHE A 86 9.57 1.93 -11.53
N HIS A 87 10.17 2.59 -12.53
CA HIS A 87 11.31 3.48 -12.28
C HIS A 87 10.92 4.71 -11.45
N ALA A 88 9.71 5.26 -11.64
CA ALA A 88 9.20 6.36 -10.82
C ALA A 88 8.99 5.93 -9.36
N MET A 89 8.52 4.69 -9.12
CA MET A 89 8.33 4.15 -7.77
C MET A 89 9.64 4.08 -6.96
N GLU A 90 10.79 3.95 -7.64
CA GLU A 90 12.12 3.87 -7.04
C GLU A 90 12.83 5.25 -6.92
N SER A 91 12.10 6.34 -7.06
CA SER A 91 12.64 7.69 -6.86
C SER A 91 13.16 7.87 -5.43
N LYS A 92 14.23 8.65 -5.29
CA LYS A 92 14.94 8.82 -4.01
C LYS A 92 14.17 9.64 -2.97
N THR A 93 13.26 10.48 -3.44
CA THR A 93 12.45 11.36 -2.59
C THR A 93 10.98 11.27 -2.98
N ASP A 94 10.09 11.48 -2.00
CA ASP A 94 8.66 11.49 -2.25
C ASP A 94 8.24 12.59 -3.23
N SER A 95 8.88 13.76 -3.19
CA SER A 95 8.62 14.85 -4.15
C SER A 95 8.96 14.44 -5.59
N GLU A 96 10.13 13.85 -5.83
CA GLU A 96 10.51 13.35 -7.16
C GLU A 96 9.57 12.24 -7.62
N LYS A 97 9.18 11.35 -6.72
CA LYS A 97 8.22 10.29 -6.97
C LYS A 97 6.86 10.85 -7.39
N GLN A 98 6.33 11.82 -6.63
CA GLN A 98 5.07 12.49 -6.95
C GLN A 98 5.11 13.18 -8.31
N ASP A 99 6.18 13.93 -8.61
CA ASP A 99 6.33 14.63 -9.90
C ASP A 99 6.30 13.66 -11.07
N ARG A 100 7.05 12.56 -10.98
CA ARG A 100 7.09 11.53 -12.03
C ARG A 100 5.75 10.79 -12.19
N LEU A 101 5.10 10.46 -11.07
CA LEU A 101 3.80 9.78 -11.10
C LEU A 101 2.71 10.69 -11.67
N ASN A 102 2.70 11.99 -11.35
CA ASN A 102 1.79 12.97 -11.93
C ASN A 102 1.99 13.11 -13.46
N ASP A 103 3.25 13.19 -13.90
CA ASP A 103 3.55 13.22 -15.34
C ASP A 103 3.05 11.96 -16.05
N LEU A 104 3.26 10.78 -15.48
CA LEU A 104 2.76 9.52 -16.02
C LEU A 104 1.24 9.45 -16.07
N ALA A 105 0.55 9.84 -15.00
CA ALA A 105 -0.90 9.88 -14.95
C ALA A 105 -1.46 10.78 -16.05
N GLY A 106 -0.87 11.95 -16.25
CA GLY A 106 -1.29 12.89 -17.32
C GLY A 106 -0.99 12.38 -18.73
N ARG A 107 0.19 11.80 -18.98
CA ARG A 107 0.55 11.27 -20.30
C ARG A 107 -0.31 10.09 -20.75
N TYR A 108 -0.78 9.30 -19.81
CA TYR A 108 -1.60 8.12 -20.07
C TYR A 108 -3.07 8.29 -19.68
N GLU A 109 -3.54 9.54 -19.54
CA GLU A 109 -4.93 9.83 -19.25
C GLU A 109 -5.89 9.11 -20.20
N GLY A 110 -6.93 8.49 -19.65
CA GLY A 110 -7.91 7.68 -20.40
C GLY A 110 -7.40 6.29 -20.83
N ARG A 111 -6.23 5.87 -20.37
CA ARG A 111 -5.71 4.51 -20.55
C ARG A 111 -5.55 3.80 -19.22
N ALA A 112 -5.66 2.47 -19.22
CA ALA A 112 -5.54 1.67 -18.01
C ALA A 112 -4.22 1.89 -17.25
N LEU A 113 -3.14 2.21 -17.96
CA LEU A 113 -1.84 2.51 -17.36
C LEU A 113 -1.89 3.71 -16.41
N SER A 114 -2.73 4.73 -16.66
CA SER A 114 -2.86 5.90 -15.78
C SER A 114 -3.35 5.55 -14.38
N LEU A 115 -4.03 4.41 -14.23
CA LEU A 115 -4.55 3.96 -12.93
C LEU A 115 -3.44 3.53 -11.96
N LEU A 116 -2.29 3.07 -12.45
CA LEU A 116 -1.18 2.68 -11.59
C LEU A 116 -0.56 3.89 -10.87
N PRO A 117 -0.11 4.96 -11.57
CA PRO A 117 0.37 6.15 -10.90
C PRO A 117 -0.73 6.87 -10.09
N ALA A 118 -1.98 6.87 -10.54
CA ALA A 118 -3.09 7.44 -9.77
C ALA A 118 -3.27 6.72 -8.41
N HIS A 119 -3.21 5.39 -8.40
CA HIS A 119 -3.25 4.62 -7.16
C HIS A 119 -2.10 4.97 -6.23
N ALA A 120 -0.86 4.96 -6.75
CA ALA A 120 0.32 5.25 -5.94
C ALA A 120 0.27 6.66 -5.32
N LEU A 121 -0.22 7.66 -6.06
CA LEU A 121 -0.42 9.02 -5.55
C LEU A 121 -1.49 9.06 -4.44
N LEU A 122 -2.63 8.38 -4.63
CA LEU A 122 -3.69 8.32 -3.62
C LEU A 122 -3.26 7.54 -2.37
N GLU A 123 -2.44 6.50 -2.52
CA GLU A 123 -1.87 5.77 -1.40
C GLU A 123 -0.87 6.63 -0.60
N MET A 124 0.00 7.39 -1.26
CA MET A 124 0.89 8.35 -0.60
C MET A 124 0.08 9.39 0.18
N GLU A 125 -0.91 10.01 -0.47
CA GLU A 125 -1.82 10.99 0.13
C GLU A 125 -2.57 10.41 1.34
N PHE A 126 -3.10 9.19 1.23
CA PHE A 126 -3.77 8.49 2.32
C PHE A 126 -2.82 8.26 3.51
N ASN A 127 -1.60 7.80 3.25
CA ASN A 127 -0.63 7.51 4.31
C ASN A 127 -0.18 8.77 5.04
N GLU A 128 0.02 9.88 4.34
CA GLU A 128 0.35 11.18 4.92
C GLU A 128 -0.76 11.69 5.85
N ASN A 129 -2.01 11.54 5.43
CA ASN A 129 -3.17 12.08 6.16
C ASN A 129 -3.85 11.05 7.08
N ARG A 130 -3.35 9.82 7.16
CA ARG A 130 -4.02 8.71 7.86
C ARG A 130 -4.41 9.00 9.30
N LYS A 131 -3.62 9.83 10.00
CA LYS A 131 -3.82 10.15 11.43
C LYS A 131 -4.56 11.46 11.67
N GLU A 132 -4.40 12.42 10.79
CA GLU A 132 -4.80 13.82 11.00
C GLU A 132 -5.85 14.29 9.99
N GLY A 133 -6.17 13.47 8.99
CA GLY A 133 -7.16 13.82 7.98
C GLY A 133 -8.56 13.99 8.55
N THR A 134 -9.29 14.99 8.03
CA THR A 134 -10.68 15.26 8.41
C THR A 134 -11.65 14.31 7.72
N SER A 135 -12.89 14.22 8.23
CA SER A 135 -13.96 13.46 7.56
C SER A 135 -14.23 13.95 6.13
N GLU A 136 -14.20 15.27 5.90
CA GLU A 136 -14.39 15.84 4.57
C GLU A 136 -13.30 15.39 3.60
N TYR A 137 -12.05 15.42 4.04
CA TYR A 137 -10.92 14.93 3.28
C TYR A 137 -11.08 13.44 2.89
N PHE A 138 -11.41 12.57 3.85
CA PHE A 138 -11.57 11.15 3.59
C PHE A 138 -12.80 10.81 2.75
N LEU A 139 -13.87 11.59 2.84
CA LEU A 139 -15.03 11.47 1.95
C LEU A 139 -14.69 11.85 0.50
N ASP A 140 -13.86 12.87 0.30
CA ASP A 140 -13.36 13.24 -1.03
C ASP A 140 -12.41 12.17 -1.58
N LEU A 141 -11.46 11.70 -0.77
CA LEU A 141 -10.56 10.60 -1.13
C LEU A 141 -11.34 9.33 -1.54
N LYS A 142 -12.38 8.98 -0.78
CA LYS A 142 -13.26 7.85 -1.11
C LYS A 142 -13.89 8.00 -2.48
N LYS A 143 -14.45 9.17 -2.81
CA LYS A 143 -15.05 9.44 -4.12
C LYS A 143 -14.06 9.30 -5.25
N ARG A 144 -12.83 9.76 -5.08
CA ARG A 144 -11.75 9.61 -6.07
C ARG A 144 -11.38 8.14 -6.27
N LEU A 145 -11.23 7.38 -5.18
CA LEU A 145 -10.97 5.94 -5.22
C LEU A 145 -12.09 5.17 -5.93
N GLU A 146 -13.37 5.46 -5.60
CA GLU A 146 -14.54 4.85 -6.25
C GLU A 146 -14.59 5.17 -7.75
N SER A 147 -14.22 6.40 -8.15
CA SER A 147 -14.17 6.81 -9.56
C SER A 147 -13.13 6.00 -10.33
N HIS A 148 -11.91 5.87 -9.80
CA HIS A 148 -10.85 5.09 -10.44
C HIS A 148 -11.17 3.58 -10.46
N GLU A 149 -11.80 3.07 -9.42
CA GLU A 149 -12.25 1.68 -9.39
C GLU A 149 -13.35 1.42 -10.42
N HIS A 150 -14.25 2.39 -10.63
CA HIS A 150 -15.24 2.31 -11.70
C HIS A 150 -14.57 2.35 -13.09
N GLU A 151 -13.60 3.22 -13.29
CA GLU A 151 -12.81 3.30 -14.52
C GLU A 151 -12.07 1.98 -14.77
N ARG A 152 -11.39 1.43 -13.77
CA ARG A 152 -10.72 0.12 -13.85
C ARG A 152 -11.66 -0.97 -14.37
N LYS A 153 -12.86 -1.04 -13.81
CA LYS A 153 -13.90 -2.01 -14.19
C LYS A 153 -14.47 -1.78 -15.59
N SER A 154 -14.26 -0.61 -16.19
CA SER A 154 -14.72 -0.31 -17.56
C SER A 154 -13.85 -0.96 -18.64
N TYR A 155 -12.58 -1.24 -18.36
CA TYR A 155 -11.68 -1.91 -19.30
C TYR A 155 -11.99 -3.41 -19.39
N ARG A 156 -12.64 -3.84 -20.47
CA ARG A 156 -13.20 -5.20 -20.60
C ARG A 156 -12.46 -6.11 -21.58
N SER A 157 -11.54 -5.57 -22.39
CA SER A 157 -10.86 -6.35 -23.43
C SER A 157 -9.51 -5.74 -23.80
N GLY A 158 -8.69 -6.53 -24.49
CA GLY A 158 -7.41 -6.10 -25.05
C GLY A 158 -6.34 -5.85 -23.98
N VAL A 159 -5.30 -5.12 -24.40
CA VAL A 159 -4.15 -4.78 -23.55
C VAL A 159 -4.56 -4.02 -22.29
N GLU A 160 -5.52 -3.11 -22.40
CA GLU A 160 -6.03 -2.33 -21.27
C GLU A 160 -6.62 -3.25 -20.18
N ARG A 161 -7.38 -4.27 -20.56
CA ARG A 161 -7.90 -5.27 -19.63
C ARG A 161 -6.79 -6.06 -18.95
N LEU A 162 -5.76 -6.48 -19.71
CA LEU A 162 -4.63 -7.22 -19.15
C LEU A 162 -3.89 -6.40 -18.09
N MET A 163 -3.75 -5.08 -18.29
CA MET A 163 -3.09 -4.18 -17.37
C MET A 163 -3.76 -4.11 -15.99
N VAL A 164 -5.07 -4.25 -15.92
CA VAL A 164 -5.86 -4.00 -14.71
C VAL A 164 -6.65 -5.21 -14.21
N ALA A 165 -6.47 -6.38 -14.84
CA ALA A 165 -7.25 -7.59 -14.52
C ALA A 165 -7.13 -7.97 -13.05
N ASP A 166 -5.91 -7.98 -12.54
CA ASP A 166 -5.56 -8.41 -11.19
C ASP A 166 -5.10 -7.23 -10.31
N PHE A 167 -5.46 -6.02 -10.69
CA PHE A 167 -5.13 -4.82 -9.92
C PHE A 167 -6.26 -4.49 -8.94
N TYR A 168 -6.02 -4.71 -7.65
CA TYR A 168 -6.99 -4.48 -6.57
C TYR A 168 -6.64 -3.29 -5.65
N GLY A 169 -5.68 -2.45 -6.05
CA GLY A 169 -5.15 -1.38 -5.19
C GLY A 169 -6.21 -0.40 -4.71
N PHE A 170 -7.16 0.01 -5.56
CA PHE A 170 -8.24 0.91 -5.15
C PHE A 170 -9.20 0.25 -4.17
N GLU A 171 -9.56 -1.03 -4.36
CA GLU A 171 -10.39 -1.79 -3.42
C GLU A 171 -9.68 -1.94 -2.07
N TYR A 172 -8.37 -2.15 -2.07
CA TYR A 172 -7.57 -2.21 -0.84
C TYR A 172 -7.63 -0.91 -0.05
N LEU A 173 -7.44 0.25 -0.69
CA LEU A 173 -7.54 1.56 -0.04
C LEU A 173 -8.96 1.87 0.43
N LEU A 174 -9.99 1.52 -0.33
CA LEU A 174 -11.39 1.64 0.09
C LEU A 174 -11.67 0.80 1.34
N ASN A 175 -11.22 -0.43 1.37
CA ASN A 175 -11.33 -1.30 2.54
C ASN A 175 -10.56 -0.73 3.74
N ALA A 176 -9.37 -0.17 3.52
CA ALA A 176 -8.59 0.48 4.58
C ALA A 176 -9.30 1.70 5.18
N LEU A 177 -10.02 2.48 4.37
CA LEU A 177 -10.87 3.59 4.84
C LEU A 177 -12.05 3.08 5.68
N GLU A 178 -12.71 2.00 5.26
CA GLU A 178 -13.90 1.45 5.89
C GLU A 178 -13.60 0.56 7.09
N THR A 179 -12.35 0.14 7.26
CA THR A 179 -11.95 -0.73 8.37
C THR A 179 -12.17 -0.04 9.71
N LYS A 180 -12.89 -0.73 10.58
CA LYS A 180 -13.04 -0.34 11.98
C LYS A 180 -11.73 -0.58 12.73
N SER A 181 -11.30 0.38 13.51
CA SER A 181 -10.11 0.21 14.35
C SER A 181 -10.18 1.05 15.62
N ALA A 182 -9.58 0.49 16.67
CA ALA A 182 -9.43 1.17 17.95
C ALA A 182 -8.04 0.88 18.53
N TRP A 183 -7.39 1.87 19.12
CA TRP A 183 -6.15 1.66 19.87
C TRP A 183 -6.06 2.60 21.05
N VAL A 184 -5.51 2.07 22.13
CA VAL A 184 -5.33 2.79 23.39
C VAL A 184 -3.89 3.27 23.50
N THR A 185 -3.72 4.50 23.92
CA THR A 185 -2.42 5.06 24.32
C THR A 185 -2.53 5.57 25.75
N VAL A 186 -1.62 5.15 26.62
CA VAL A 186 -1.55 5.62 27.98
C VAL A 186 -0.30 6.51 28.11
N ARG A 187 -0.48 7.75 28.55
CA ARG A 187 0.61 8.70 28.82
C ARG A 187 0.31 9.50 30.08
N ASN A 188 1.26 9.55 31.00
CA ASN A 188 1.16 10.33 32.25
C ASN A 188 -0.12 10.04 33.07
N GLY A 189 -0.59 8.79 33.06
CA GLY A 189 -1.82 8.39 33.75
C GLY A 189 -3.13 8.73 33.01
N GLU A 190 -3.05 9.35 31.84
CA GLU A 190 -4.20 9.59 30.98
C GLU A 190 -4.31 8.50 29.91
N ALA A 191 -5.51 7.97 29.73
CA ALA A 191 -5.83 7.02 28.67
C ALA A 191 -6.55 7.72 27.52
N ARG A 192 -6.02 7.54 26.34
CA ARG A 192 -6.59 8.04 25.08
C ARG A 192 -6.94 6.86 24.19
N LEU A 193 -8.18 6.83 23.77
CA LEU A 193 -8.70 5.85 22.82
C LEU A 193 -8.89 6.53 21.48
N ALA A 194 -8.13 6.10 20.49
CA ALA A 194 -8.31 6.54 19.12
C ALA A 194 -9.23 5.55 18.39
N LEU A 195 -10.26 6.06 17.76
CA LEU A 195 -11.34 5.31 17.12
C LEU A 195 -11.49 5.69 15.67
N ARG A 196 -11.64 4.72 14.79
CA ARG A 196 -12.04 4.92 13.40
C ARG A 196 -13.27 4.08 13.09
N ASN A 197 -14.31 4.70 12.50
CA ASN A 197 -15.55 4.05 12.08
C ASN A 197 -16.27 3.29 13.22
N LEU A 198 -16.15 3.78 14.46
CA LEU A 198 -16.74 3.17 15.64
C LEU A 198 -17.55 4.20 16.44
N ASP A 199 -18.80 3.87 16.73
CA ASP A 199 -19.66 4.67 17.62
C ASP A 199 -19.36 4.41 19.09
N LYS A 200 -18.98 3.20 19.41
CA LYS A 200 -18.64 2.75 20.78
C LYS A 200 -17.73 1.53 20.73
N VAL A 201 -16.99 1.33 21.79
CA VAL A 201 -16.11 0.17 21.94
C VAL A 201 -16.04 -0.27 23.40
N SER A 202 -16.04 -1.58 23.64
CA SER A 202 -15.67 -2.16 24.93
C SER A 202 -14.15 -2.26 25.02
N VAL A 203 -13.57 -1.66 26.04
CA VAL A 203 -12.15 -1.74 26.36
C VAL A 203 -12.00 -2.71 27.53
N LYS A 204 -11.39 -3.88 27.26
CA LYS A 204 -11.10 -4.91 28.24
C LYS A 204 -9.60 -4.95 28.53
N ILE A 205 -9.22 -4.90 29.78
CA ILE A 205 -7.85 -5.04 30.24
C ILE A 205 -7.72 -6.39 30.94
N THR A 206 -6.73 -7.17 30.59
CA THR A 206 -6.40 -8.45 31.21
C THR A 206 -4.96 -8.43 31.73
N ARG A 207 -4.72 -9.16 32.80
CA ARG A 207 -3.41 -9.49 33.31
C ARG A 207 -3.36 -11.00 33.51
N ASP A 208 -2.33 -11.67 33.00
CA ASP A 208 -2.20 -13.14 33.05
C ASP A 208 -3.47 -13.87 32.56
N ASP A 209 -4.10 -13.35 31.49
CA ASP A 209 -5.37 -13.81 30.89
C ASP A 209 -6.61 -13.64 31.79
N GLU A 210 -6.46 -13.14 33.00
CA GLU A 210 -7.58 -12.82 33.88
C GLU A 210 -8.09 -11.41 33.62
N LYS A 211 -9.42 -11.25 33.66
CA LYS A 211 -10.06 -9.94 33.48
C LYS A 211 -9.73 -9.05 34.69
N PHE A 212 -9.03 -7.94 34.41
CA PHE A 212 -8.70 -6.93 35.40
C PHE A 212 -9.72 -5.78 35.38
N TYR A 213 -10.10 -5.31 34.20
CA TYR A 213 -11.01 -4.17 34.02
C TYR A 213 -11.76 -4.27 32.70
N GLU A 214 -12.97 -3.71 32.66
CA GLU A 214 -13.73 -3.56 31.42
C GLU A 214 -14.62 -2.33 31.51
N THR A 215 -14.63 -1.54 30.44
CA THR A 215 -15.51 -0.38 30.33
C THR A 215 -16.03 -0.23 28.91
N LEU A 216 -17.18 0.40 28.76
CA LEU A 216 -17.72 0.79 27.46
C LEU A 216 -17.43 2.27 27.24
N VAL A 217 -16.78 2.59 26.14
CA VAL A 217 -16.44 3.96 25.75
C VAL A 217 -17.27 4.34 24.53
N ASP A 218 -18.07 5.39 24.65
CA ASP A 218 -18.82 5.97 23.54
C ASP A 218 -17.98 6.98 22.77
N ASN A 219 -18.14 7.03 21.45
CA ASN A 219 -17.56 8.04 20.59
C ASN A 219 -18.59 9.15 20.31
N PRO A 220 -18.52 10.29 20.99
CA PRO A 220 -19.50 11.37 20.81
C PRO A 220 -19.35 12.12 19.49
N VAL A 221 -18.16 12.08 18.88
CA VAL A 221 -17.84 12.85 17.66
C VAL A 221 -18.36 12.13 16.41
N ARG A 222 -18.11 10.83 16.30
CA ARG A 222 -18.57 9.95 15.20
C ARG A 222 -18.16 10.45 13.82
N SER A 223 -16.89 10.77 13.66
CA SER A 223 -16.33 11.19 12.36
C SER A 223 -16.34 10.02 11.37
N PHE A 224 -16.74 10.31 10.11
CA PHE A 224 -16.63 9.30 9.06
C PHE A 224 -15.19 9.18 8.58
N TYR A 225 -14.62 7.97 8.61
CA TYR A 225 -13.28 7.59 8.14
C TYR A 225 -12.11 8.29 8.85
N ALA A 226 -12.33 9.39 9.54
CA ALA A 226 -11.34 10.09 10.36
C ALA A 226 -11.12 9.36 11.70
N ILE A 227 -10.05 9.72 12.38
CA ILE A 227 -9.74 9.22 13.71
C ILE A 227 -10.28 10.19 14.76
N ASP A 228 -11.22 9.72 15.56
CA ASP A 228 -11.66 10.42 16.75
C ASP A 228 -10.81 10.01 17.95
N THR A 229 -10.53 10.93 18.85
CA THR A 229 -9.82 10.65 20.09
C THR A 229 -10.72 10.93 21.28
N VAL A 230 -10.93 9.92 22.11
CA VAL A 230 -11.76 10.00 23.30
C VAL A 230 -10.88 9.74 24.53
N MET A 231 -11.03 10.57 25.56
CA MET A 231 -10.42 10.32 26.87
C MET A 231 -11.32 9.40 27.67
N PHE A 232 -10.73 8.46 28.39
CA PHE A 232 -11.47 7.59 29.32
C PHE A 232 -10.65 7.28 30.54
N ASP A 233 -11.33 6.94 31.63
CA ASP A 233 -10.67 6.64 32.89
C ASP A 233 -10.12 5.21 32.88
N LEU A 234 -8.84 5.07 33.22
CA LEU A 234 -8.24 3.78 33.52
C LEU A 234 -8.08 3.60 35.02
N PRO A 235 -8.23 2.36 35.55
CA PRO A 235 -7.80 2.05 36.88
C PRO A 235 -6.29 2.24 37.01
N VAL A 236 -5.81 2.43 38.21
CA VAL A 236 -4.37 2.44 38.48
C VAL A 236 -3.83 1.05 38.14
N LEU A 237 -2.91 1.00 37.19
CA LEU A 237 -2.21 -0.21 36.78
C LEU A 237 -0.92 -0.31 37.60
N ASP A 238 -0.78 -1.39 38.34
CA ASP A 238 0.47 -1.72 39.05
C ASP A 238 1.54 -2.15 38.03
N ASP A 239 2.80 -2.26 38.51
CA ASP A 239 3.87 -2.81 37.66
C ASP A 239 3.51 -4.23 37.17
N GLY A 240 3.48 -4.43 35.86
CA GLY A 240 3.13 -5.73 35.25
C GLY A 240 2.80 -5.61 33.77
N GLY A 241 2.69 -6.75 33.12
CA GLY A 241 2.26 -6.82 31.72
C GLY A 241 0.73 -6.87 31.62
N TYR A 242 0.15 -5.96 30.87
CA TYR A 242 -1.30 -5.93 30.61
C TYR A 242 -1.58 -6.07 29.12
N SER A 243 -2.63 -6.80 28.78
CA SER A 243 -3.19 -6.82 27.44
C SER A 243 -4.47 -5.98 27.42
N ILE A 244 -4.55 -5.04 26.49
CA ILE A 244 -5.70 -4.17 26.30
C ILE A 244 -6.37 -4.59 24.98
N ILE A 245 -7.61 -5.00 25.05
CA ILE A 245 -8.40 -5.48 23.91
C ILE A 245 -9.61 -4.57 23.73
N CYS A 246 -9.76 -4.04 22.51
CA CYS A 246 -10.89 -3.25 22.10
C CYS A 246 -11.84 -4.09 21.25
N ASN A 247 -13.15 -4.09 21.58
CA ASN A 247 -14.16 -4.91 20.90
C ASN A 247 -15.39 -4.06 20.58
N ASP A 248 -15.94 -4.19 19.35
CA ASP A 248 -17.12 -3.45 18.89
C ASP A 248 -18.46 -4.14 19.24
N GLY A 249 -18.41 -5.21 20.01
CA GLY A 249 -19.56 -6.05 20.36
C GLY A 249 -19.67 -7.30 19.50
N LYS A 250 -18.86 -7.42 18.43
CA LYS A 250 -18.78 -8.60 17.54
C LYS A 250 -17.34 -9.06 17.39
N ASP A 251 -16.45 -8.13 17.02
CA ASP A 251 -15.09 -8.42 16.65
C ASP A 251 -14.10 -7.63 17.49
N VAL A 252 -12.87 -8.16 17.61
CA VAL A 252 -11.74 -7.44 18.16
C VAL A 252 -11.29 -6.42 17.10
N VAL A 253 -11.38 -5.13 17.43
CA VAL A 253 -11.05 -4.01 16.54
C VAL A 253 -9.72 -3.35 16.90
N GLY A 254 -9.08 -3.81 17.94
CA GLY A 254 -7.74 -3.38 18.36
C GLY A 254 -7.22 -4.16 19.54
N GLN A 255 -5.90 -4.31 19.60
CA GLN A 255 -5.19 -4.95 20.71
C GLN A 255 -3.83 -4.29 20.88
N CYS A 256 -3.42 -4.05 22.12
CA CYS A 256 -2.07 -3.64 22.45
C CYS A 256 -1.63 -4.23 23.79
N HIS A 257 -0.32 -4.23 24.03
CA HIS A 257 0.28 -4.63 25.29
C HIS A 257 0.86 -3.39 25.98
N TYR A 258 0.68 -3.33 27.28
CA TYR A 258 1.15 -2.22 28.12
C TYR A 258 2.05 -2.73 29.24
#